data_7ae89bad71e1d809adba7833aed31c97
#
_entry.id   7ae89bad71e1d809adba7833aed31c97
#
_cell.length_a   1.000
_cell.length_b   1.000
_cell.length_c   1.000
_cell.angle_alpha   90.00
_cell.angle_beta   90.00
_cell.angle_gamma   90.00
#
_symmetry.space_group_name_H-M   'P 1'
#
loop_
_entity.id
_entity.type
_entity.pdbx_description
1 polymer ?
#
loop_
_entity_poly.entity_id
_entity_poly.type
_entity_poly.pdbx_seq_one_letter_code
_entity_poly.pdbx_strand_id
1 'polypeptide(L)'
;MSAMSLRPDVLSARRVLAVQPHPDDNEIGAGALIARLRDQGCDVRYVTVTDGSMGTMDPDMAPAELAGLRRREADAAASLLGVSENRHLGHRDLLDSPMPGLRAELMQEIGEFRPDFVLTCDPWLPYEAHPDHRAVGMAVAEAVSFLQFPHVPGAPKDAPAQPVVAFYGTAQPNVRIPAGPYWQRKWEAVARHQTQFPPDALIQLRAFAESMSQGEEGFFEPFKVLHPFFLHFNPAAVLA
;
A
#
# COMPACT_ATOMS: atom_id res chain seq x y z
N MET A 1 14.07 -8.87 -27.10
CA MET A 1 13.86 -8.87 -25.62
C MET A 1 14.30 -7.51 -25.14
N SER A 2 13.38 -6.66 -24.64
CA SER A 2 13.76 -5.41 -23.98
C SER A 2 14.60 -5.74 -22.75
N ALA A 3 15.71 -5.04 -22.55
CA ALA A 3 16.52 -5.22 -21.35
C ALA A 3 15.62 -5.00 -20.13
N MET A 4 15.58 -5.97 -19.20
CA MET A 4 14.82 -5.86 -17.96
C MET A 4 15.36 -4.65 -17.20
N SER A 5 14.53 -3.62 -17.02
CA SER A 5 14.93 -2.46 -16.22
C SER A 5 15.07 -2.91 -14.78
N LEU A 6 16.22 -2.70 -14.17
CA LEU A 6 16.46 -2.97 -12.76
C LEU A 6 15.64 -2.02 -11.86
N ARG A 7 15.20 -0.88 -12.40
CA ARG A 7 14.39 0.14 -11.73
C ARG A 7 13.20 0.49 -12.62
N PRO A 8 12.10 -0.26 -12.54
CA PRO A 8 10.89 0.05 -13.29
C PRO A 8 10.36 1.42 -12.89
N ASP A 9 9.94 2.20 -13.88
CA ASP A 9 9.34 3.51 -13.64
C ASP A 9 7.87 3.37 -13.23
N VAL A 10 7.58 3.59 -11.95
CA VAL A 10 6.22 3.50 -11.41
C VAL A 10 5.27 4.53 -12.04
N LEU A 11 5.78 5.64 -12.55
CA LEU A 11 4.95 6.65 -13.23
C LEU A 11 4.49 6.21 -14.63
N SER A 12 5.03 5.11 -15.17
CA SER A 12 4.56 4.49 -16.41
C SER A 12 3.40 3.51 -16.19
N ALA A 13 2.99 3.27 -14.96
CA ALA A 13 1.93 2.33 -14.62
C ALA A 13 0.59 2.74 -15.24
N ARG A 14 -0.16 1.75 -15.70
CA ARG A 14 -1.53 1.91 -16.21
C ARG A 14 -2.58 1.36 -15.25
N ARG A 15 -2.19 0.36 -14.46
CA ARG A 15 -3.05 -0.29 -13.48
C ARG A 15 -2.24 -0.55 -12.21
N VAL A 16 -2.69 -0.01 -11.09
CA VAL A 16 -2.03 -0.16 -9.79
C VAL A 16 -3.00 -0.74 -8.77
N LEU A 17 -2.59 -1.85 -8.14
CA LEU A 17 -3.27 -2.40 -6.98
C LEU A 17 -2.54 -1.90 -5.72
N ALA A 18 -3.19 -1.06 -4.92
CA ALA A 18 -2.63 -0.57 -3.68
C ALA A 18 -3.22 -1.37 -2.50
N VAL A 19 -2.39 -2.20 -1.88
CA VAL A 19 -2.77 -3.09 -0.78
C VAL A 19 -2.29 -2.49 0.52
N GLN A 20 -3.22 -2.25 1.44
CA GLN A 20 -2.92 -1.67 2.75
C GLN A 20 -3.36 -2.58 3.89
N PRO A 21 -2.57 -2.64 4.98
CA PRO A 21 -2.95 -3.32 6.22
C PRO A 21 -4.22 -2.74 6.83
N HIS A 22 -4.22 -1.43 7.09
CA HIS A 22 -5.32 -0.71 7.74
C HIS A 22 -5.89 0.38 6.86
N PRO A 23 -7.12 0.84 7.16
CA PRO A 23 -7.70 2.03 6.53
C PRO A 23 -6.87 3.27 6.90
N ASP A 24 -6.00 3.78 6.02
CA ASP A 24 -5.16 5.00 6.07
C ASP A 24 -3.73 4.82 5.55
N ASP A 25 -3.19 3.60 5.55
CA ASP A 25 -1.78 3.33 5.23
C ASP A 25 -1.40 3.76 3.79
N ASN A 26 -2.30 3.55 2.81
CA ASN A 26 -2.05 3.96 1.43
C ASN A 26 -1.97 5.48 1.27
N GLU A 27 -2.83 6.22 1.97
CA GLU A 27 -2.81 7.68 1.97
C GLU A 27 -1.53 8.21 2.60
N ILE A 28 -1.12 7.63 3.74
CA ILE A 28 0.10 8.03 4.45
C ILE A 28 1.35 7.66 3.65
N GLY A 29 1.40 6.45 3.09
CA GLY A 29 2.58 5.92 2.42
C GLY A 29 2.77 6.40 0.98
N ALA A 30 1.68 6.57 0.22
CA ALA A 30 1.71 6.75 -1.23
C ALA A 30 0.63 7.71 -1.79
N GLY A 31 -0.02 8.51 -0.94
CA GLY A 31 -1.17 9.32 -1.34
C GLY A 31 -0.89 10.32 -2.47
N ALA A 32 0.30 10.94 -2.49
CA ALA A 32 0.67 11.86 -3.55
C ALA A 32 0.94 11.12 -4.88
N LEU A 33 1.62 9.98 -4.83
CA LEU A 33 1.83 9.12 -6.00
C LEU A 33 0.50 8.64 -6.57
N ILE A 34 -0.41 8.16 -5.73
CA ILE A 34 -1.74 7.67 -6.14
C ILE A 34 -2.53 8.77 -6.82
N ALA A 35 -2.60 9.97 -6.23
CA ALA A 35 -3.27 11.12 -6.83
C ALA A 35 -2.69 11.48 -8.21
N ARG A 36 -1.37 11.48 -8.33
CA ARG A 36 -0.65 11.74 -9.58
C ARG A 36 -0.97 10.70 -10.66
N LEU A 37 -0.91 9.42 -10.30
CA LEU A 37 -1.23 8.32 -11.22
C LEU A 37 -2.68 8.40 -11.72
N ARG A 38 -3.62 8.72 -10.84
CA ARG A 38 -5.02 8.91 -11.23
C ARG A 38 -5.21 10.06 -12.20
N ASP A 39 -4.55 11.19 -11.97
CA ASP A 39 -4.61 12.35 -12.88
C ASP A 39 -3.95 12.04 -14.25
N GLN A 40 -3.02 11.09 -14.30
CA GLN A 40 -2.41 10.58 -15.53
C GLN A 40 -3.27 9.51 -16.24
N GLY A 41 -4.43 9.15 -15.69
CA GLY A 41 -5.34 8.15 -16.25
C GLY A 41 -5.02 6.70 -15.88
N CYS A 42 -4.10 6.47 -14.93
CA CYS A 42 -3.84 5.14 -14.38
C CYS A 42 -5.08 4.65 -13.61
N ASP A 43 -5.48 3.40 -13.83
CA ASP A 43 -6.53 2.77 -13.02
C ASP A 43 -5.94 2.28 -11.70
N VAL A 44 -6.46 2.80 -10.57
CA VAL A 44 -5.99 2.45 -9.22
C VAL A 44 -7.13 1.84 -8.43
N ARG A 45 -6.90 0.62 -7.93
CA ARG A 45 -7.78 -0.08 -6.99
C ARG A 45 -7.09 -0.23 -5.65
N TYR A 46 -7.85 -0.07 -4.56
CA TYR A 46 -7.42 -0.39 -3.22
C TYR A 46 -7.87 -1.80 -2.79
N VAL A 47 -7.04 -2.42 -1.97
CA VAL A 47 -7.40 -3.57 -1.14
C VAL A 47 -7.03 -3.23 0.29
N THR A 48 -8.03 -3.04 1.14
CA THR A 48 -7.87 -2.83 2.58
C THR A 48 -8.06 -4.15 3.29
N VAL A 49 -7.00 -4.65 3.94
CA VAL A 49 -6.97 -6.02 4.45
C VAL A 49 -7.73 -6.13 5.77
N THR A 50 -7.38 -5.30 6.78
CA THR A 50 -8.04 -5.36 8.09
C THR A 50 -9.11 -4.29 8.23
N ASP A 51 -9.98 -4.49 9.21
CA ASP A 51 -11.08 -3.59 9.53
C ASP A 51 -10.65 -2.38 10.40
N GLY A 52 -9.42 -2.39 10.93
CA GLY A 52 -8.89 -1.34 11.78
C GLY A 52 -9.61 -1.19 13.14
N SER A 53 -10.32 -2.23 13.58
CA SER A 53 -11.24 -2.18 14.72
C SER A 53 -10.57 -1.99 16.07
N MET A 54 -9.24 -2.18 16.17
CA MET A 54 -8.48 -2.04 17.43
C MET A 54 -7.79 -0.70 17.58
N GLY A 55 -7.87 0.18 16.58
CA GLY A 55 -7.15 1.45 16.52
C GLY A 55 -7.79 2.57 17.35
N THR A 56 -8.12 2.34 18.62
CA THR A 56 -8.63 3.37 19.54
C THR A 56 -8.07 3.22 20.93
N MET A 57 -7.93 4.35 21.63
CA MET A 57 -7.65 4.39 23.09
C MET A 57 -8.92 4.63 23.92
N ASP A 58 -10.07 4.81 23.29
CA ASP A 58 -11.36 4.95 23.96
C ASP A 58 -11.90 3.54 24.33
N PRO A 59 -11.96 3.19 25.63
CA PRO A 59 -12.42 1.88 26.06
C PRO A 59 -13.92 1.65 25.84
N ASP A 60 -14.68 2.71 25.63
CA ASP A 60 -16.12 2.66 25.40
C ASP A 60 -16.48 2.54 23.91
N MET A 61 -15.51 2.73 23.02
CA MET A 61 -15.70 2.56 21.58
C MET A 61 -15.75 1.07 21.21
N ALA A 62 -16.92 0.61 20.78
CA ALA A 62 -17.07 -0.78 20.36
C ALA A 62 -16.25 -1.06 19.07
N PRO A 63 -15.48 -2.19 19.00
CA PRO A 63 -14.68 -2.51 17.82
C PRO A 63 -15.47 -2.51 16.50
N ALA A 64 -16.68 -3.05 16.49
CA ALA A 64 -17.54 -3.08 15.30
C ALA A 64 -18.00 -1.67 14.87
N GLU A 65 -18.19 -0.76 15.80
CA GLU A 65 -18.52 0.63 15.52
C GLU A 65 -17.34 1.36 14.89
N LEU A 66 -16.16 1.20 15.48
CA LEU A 66 -14.93 1.77 14.94
C LEU A 66 -14.63 1.25 13.52
N ALA A 67 -14.72 -0.07 13.29
CA ALA A 67 -14.57 -0.66 11.96
C ALA A 67 -15.51 -0.02 10.93
N GLY A 68 -16.77 0.20 11.30
CA GLY A 68 -17.75 0.87 10.45
C GLY A 68 -17.41 2.34 10.15
N LEU A 69 -16.87 3.07 11.13
CA LEU A 69 -16.40 4.44 10.95
C LEU A 69 -15.19 4.48 10.03
N ARG A 70 -14.14 3.71 10.33
CA ARG A 70 -12.89 3.66 9.56
C ARG A 70 -13.11 3.24 8.10
N ARG A 71 -14.04 2.31 7.85
CA ARG A 71 -14.42 1.94 6.49
C ARG A 71 -14.95 3.14 5.69
N ARG A 72 -15.88 3.93 6.28
CA ARG A 72 -16.44 5.11 5.62
C ARG A 72 -15.39 6.20 5.38
N GLU A 73 -14.48 6.38 6.33
CA GLU A 73 -13.36 7.32 6.22
C GLU A 73 -12.41 6.92 5.09
N ALA A 74 -12.04 5.62 5.01
CA ALA A 74 -11.20 5.08 3.95
C ALA A 74 -11.84 5.22 2.55
N ASP A 75 -13.14 4.94 2.43
CA ASP A 75 -13.85 5.10 1.15
C ASP A 75 -13.90 6.57 0.73
N ALA A 76 -14.05 7.50 1.67
CA ALA A 76 -14.03 8.94 1.42
C ALA A 76 -12.62 9.43 1.03
N ALA A 77 -11.56 8.91 1.67
CA ALA A 77 -10.17 9.23 1.35
C ALA A 77 -9.79 8.70 -0.05
N ALA A 78 -10.09 7.44 -0.34
CA ALA A 78 -9.88 6.82 -1.63
C ALA A 78 -10.58 7.58 -2.77
N SER A 79 -11.83 7.97 -2.56
CA SER A 79 -12.61 8.78 -3.51
C SER A 79 -11.95 10.14 -3.79
N LEU A 80 -11.43 10.82 -2.76
CA LEU A 80 -10.73 12.10 -2.92
C LEU A 80 -9.46 11.95 -3.77
N LEU A 81 -8.75 10.84 -3.65
CA LEU A 81 -7.59 10.52 -4.48
C LEU A 81 -8.00 10.05 -5.89
N GLY A 82 -9.28 9.79 -6.15
CA GLY A 82 -9.79 9.33 -7.43
C GLY A 82 -9.66 7.82 -7.66
N VAL A 83 -9.47 7.05 -6.59
CA VAL A 83 -9.39 5.58 -6.65
C VAL A 83 -10.72 5.00 -7.14
N SER A 84 -10.63 4.04 -8.07
CA SER A 84 -11.81 3.49 -8.75
C SER A 84 -12.63 2.55 -7.87
N GLU A 85 -11.99 1.82 -6.98
CA GLU A 85 -12.61 0.85 -6.08
C GLU A 85 -11.76 0.65 -4.83
N ASN A 86 -12.39 0.53 -3.66
CA ASN A 86 -11.75 0.12 -2.41
C ASN A 86 -12.39 -1.19 -1.93
N ARG A 87 -11.68 -2.31 -2.08
CA ARG A 87 -12.11 -3.62 -1.58
C ARG A 87 -11.65 -3.82 -0.15
N HIS A 88 -12.57 -4.24 0.71
CA HIS A 88 -12.30 -4.56 2.11
C HIS A 88 -12.37 -6.07 2.31
N LEU A 89 -11.23 -6.70 2.68
CA LEU A 89 -11.20 -8.16 2.91
C LEU A 89 -11.81 -8.56 4.25
N GLY A 90 -11.80 -7.64 5.24
CA GLY A 90 -12.49 -7.81 6.51
C GLY A 90 -11.77 -8.71 7.52
N HIS A 91 -10.45 -8.91 7.39
CA HIS A 91 -9.66 -9.49 8.47
C HIS A 91 -9.72 -8.59 9.70
N ARG A 92 -9.74 -9.19 10.88
CA ARG A 92 -9.82 -8.43 12.13
C ARG A 92 -8.45 -7.88 12.51
N ASP A 93 -8.39 -6.58 12.72
CA ASP A 93 -7.20 -5.85 13.13
C ASP A 93 -6.54 -6.52 14.35
N LEU A 94 -5.22 -6.82 14.28
CA LEU A 94 -4.40 -7.54 15.25
C LEU A 94 -4.81 -9.00 15.55
N LEU A 95 -6.10 -9.33 15.42
CA LEU A 95 -6.65 -10.61 15.89
C LEU A 95 -6.44 -11.75 14.89
N ASP A 96 -6.43 -11.46 13.59
CA ASP A 96 -6.29 -12.49 12.56
C ASP A 96 -4.83 -12.67 12.10
N SER A 97 -3.91 -11.81 12.54
CA SER A 97 -2.48 -11.95 12.22
C SER A 97 -1.88 -13.23 12.83
N PRO A 98 -1.13 -14.02 12.06
CA PRO A 98 -0.45 -13.77 10.78
C PRO A 98 -1.29 -13.97 9.51
N MET A 99 -2.59 -14.03 9.55
CA MET A 99 -3.54 -14.09 8.42
C MET A 99 -3.31 -15.29 7.48
N PRO A 100 -3.52 -16.52 7.97
CA PRO A 100 -3.41 -17.70 7.12
C PRO A 100 -4.36 -17.60 5.92
N GLY A 101 -3.84 -17.80 4.69
CA GLY A 101 -4.64 -17.70 3.48
C GLY A 101 -4.57 -16.35 2.75
N LEU A 102 -4.14 -15.26 3.40
CA LEU A 102 -4.09 -13.91 2.80
C LEU A 102 -3.32 -13.89 1.47
N ARG A 103 -2.20 -14.62 1.37
CA ARG A 103 -1.48 -14.75 0.09
C ARG A 103 -2.39 -15.23 -1.04
N ALA A 104 -3.21 -16.24 -0.79
CA ALA A 104 -4.11 -16.80 -1.80
C ALA A 104 -5.21 -15.80 -2.20
N GLU A 105 -5.75 -15.05 -1.25
CA GLU A 105 -6.71 -13.98 -1.50
C GLU A 105 -6.08 -12.88 -2.37
N LEU A 106 -4.87 -12.45 -2.04
CA LEU A 106 -4.16 -11.44 -2.81
C LEU A 106 -3.76 -11.92 -4.21
N MET A 107 -3.43 -13.21 -4.39
CA MET A 107 -3.22 -13.79 -5.72
C MET A 107 -4.48 -13.71 -6.58
N GLN A 108 -5.66 -13.89 -5.99
CA GLN A 108 -6.94 -13.73 -6.69
C GLN A 108 -7.20 -12.26 -7.06
N GLU A 109 -6.96 -11.33 -6.15
CA GLU A 109 -7.09 -9.89 -6.43
C GLU A 109 -6.15 -9.43 -7.56
N ILE A 110 -4.89 -9.88 -7.53
CA ILE A 110 -3.93 -9.61 -8.61
C ILE A 110 -4.38 -10.26 -9.91
N GLY A 111 -4.86 -11.50 -9.86
CA GLY A 111 -5.34 -12.23 -11.03
C GLY A 111 -6.54 -11.58 -11.70
N GLU A 112 -7.49 -11.07 -10.92
CA GLU A 112 -8.68 -10.37 -11.40
C GLU A 112 -8.35 -8.99 -11.94
N PHE A 113 -7.64 -8.18 -11.16
CA PHE A 113 -7.35 -6.79 -11.52
C PHE A 113 -6.25 -6.66 -12.57
N ARG A 114 -5.30 -7.60 -12.64
CA ARG A 114 -4.14 -7.61 -13.58
C ARG A 114 -3.33 -6.31 -13.54
N PRO A 115 -2.78 -5.92 -12.39
CA PRO A 115 -2.02 -4.68 -12.25
C PRO A 115 -0.64 -4.78 -12.91
N ASP A 116 -0.09 -3.63 -13.30
CA ASP A 116 1.33 -3.49 -13.69
C ASP A 116 2.22 -3.36 -12.46
N PHE A 117 1.69 -2.69 -11.42
CA PHE A 117 2.36 -2.47 -10.15
C PHE A 117 1.44 -2.81 -8.98
N VAL A 118 2.04 -3.30 -7.91
CA VAL A 118 1.40 -3.41 -6.60
C VAL A 118 2.11 -2.46 -5.64
N LEU A 119 1.36 -1.60 -4.95
CA LEU A 119 1.84 -0.76 -3.85
C LEU A 119 1.48 -1.45 -2.53
N THR A 120 2.40 -1.46 -1.56
CA THR A 120 2.13 -1.94 -0.19
C THR A 120 3.20 -1.44 0.78
N CYS A 121 3.01 -1.66 2.08
CA CYS A 121 4.02 -1.38 3.09
C CYS A 121 5.23 -2.33 2.99
N ASP A 122 6.42 -1.84 3.41
CA ASP A 122 7.65 -2.63 3.41
C ASP A 122 7.66 -3.62 4.59
N PRO A 123 7.55 -4.95 4.36
CA PRO A 123 7.54 -5.93 5.44
C PRO A 123 8.91 -6.10 6.12
N TRP A 124 9.97 -5.58 5.52
CA TRP A 124 11.35 -5.64 6.05
C TRP A 124 11.79 -4.33 6.71
N LEU A 125 10.84 -3.40 6.96
CA LEU A 125 11.17 -2.17 7.68
C LEU A 125 11.77 -2.52 9.05
N PRO A 126 13.01 -2.11 9.35
CA PRO A 126 13.62 -2.39 10.65
C PRO A 126 12.78 -1.80 11.79
N TYR A 127 12.60 -2.62 12.84
CA TYR A 127 11.83 -2.27 14.03
C TYR A 127 10.32 -2.10 13.82
N GLU A 128 9.75 -2.49 12.66
CA GLU A 128 8.31 -2.56 12.50
C GLU A 128 7.72 -3.64 13.42
N ALA A 129 7.01 -3.19 14.44
CA ALA A 129 6.43 -4.08 15.44
C ALA A 129 5.00 -4.50 15.08
N HIS A 130 4.31 -3.72 14.22
CA HIS A 130 2.92 -4.03 13.90
C HIS A 130 2.83 -5.34 13.10
N PRO A 131 2.17 -6.38 13.63
CA PRO A 131 2.14 -7.69 12.98
C PRO A 131 1.43 -7.65 11.63
N ASP A 132 0.38 -6.84 11.48
CA ASP A 132 -0.41 -6.75 10.25
C ASP A 132 0.38 -6.09 9.12
N HIS A 133 1.18 -5.05 9.39
CA HIS A 133 2.07 -4.46 8.38
C HIS A 133 3.03 -5.51 7.82
N ARG A 134 3.68 -6.29 8.70
CA ARG A 134 4.59 -7.34 8.26
C ARG A 134 3.87 -8.45 7.52
N ALA A 135 2.69 -8.87 8.02
CA ALA A 135 1.92 -9.95 7.40
C ALA A 135 1.42 -9.58 6.02
N VAL A 136 0.86 -8.38 5.86
CA VAL A 136 0.30 -7.90 4.59
C VAL A 136 1.39 -7.65 3.56
N GLY A 137 2.45 -6.91 3.94
CA GLY A 137 3.58 -6.65 3.02
C GLY A 137 4.24 -7.95 2.56
N MET A 138 4.42 -8.93 3.47
CA MET A 138 4.98 -10.24 3.13
C MET A 138 4.04 -11.05 2.24
N ALA A 139 2.74 -11.06 2.54
CA ALA A 139 1.74 -11.77 1.72
C ALA A 139 1.67 -11.22 0.29
N VAL A 140 1.82 -9.90 0.11
CA VAL A 140 1.94 -9.28 -1.24
C VAL A 140 3.21 -9.76 -1.95
N ALA A 141 4.36 -9.71 -1.29
CA ALA A 141 5.63 -10.17 -1.88
C ALA A 141 5.56 -11.64 -2.29
N GLU A 142 4.97 -12.51 -1.46
CA GLU A 142 4.75 -13.91 -1.77
C GLU A 142 3.73 -14.11 -2.88
N ALA A 143 2.60 -13.39 -2.86
CA ALA A 143 1.58 -13.48 -3.90
C ALA A 143 2.15 -13.15 -5.27
N VAL A 144 2.93 -12.08 -5.38
CA VAL A 144 3.61 -11.69 -6.63
C VAL A 144 4.65 -12.73 -7.03
N SER A 145 5.48 -13.22 -6.09
CA SER A 145 6.55 -14.18 -6.39
C SER A 145 6.02 -15.50 -6.94
N PHE A 146 4.88 -15.96 -6.42
CA PHE A 146 4.31 -17.27 -6.76
C PHE A 146 3.10 -17.21 -7.69
N LEU A 147 2.74 -16.02 -8.19
CA LEU A 147 1.53 -15.79 -9.00
C LEU A 147 1.36 -16.76 -10.18
N GLN A 148 2.47 -17.12 -10.84
CA GLN A 148 2.48 -17.94 -12.05
C GLN A 148 2.70 -19.44 -11.77
N PHE A 149 2.72 -19.86 -10.51
CA PHE A 149 2.92 -21.26 -10.13
C PHE A 149 1.57 -21.98 -9.96
N PRO A 150 1.12 -22.79 -10.94
CA PRO A 150 -0.28 -23.24 -11.02
C PRO A 150 -0.71 -24.18 -9.88
N HIS A 151 0.24 -24.74 -9.15
CA HIS A 151 -0.04 -25.62 -8.00
C HIS A 151 -0.01 -24.89 -6.65
N VAL A 152 0.33 -23.61 -6.65
CA VAL A 152 0.28 -22.81 -5.41
C VAL A 152 -1.18 -22.43 -5.12
N PRO A 153 -1.69 -22.67 -3.91
CA PRO A 153 -3.05 -22.29 -3.55
C PRO A 153 -3.30 -20.80 -3.77
N GLY A 154 -4.39 -20.47 -4.47
CA GLY A 154 -4.74 -19.10 -4.84
C GLY A 154 -4.24 -18.67 -6.22
N ALA A 155 -3.32 -19.40 -6.84
CA ALA A 155 -2.83 -19.04 -8.17
C ALA A 155 -3.97 -19.06 -9.20
N PRO A 156 -4.18 -17.96 -9.96
CA PRO A 156 -5.21 -17.91 -10.97
C PRO A 156 -4.85 -18.81 -12.14
N LYS A 157 -5.87 -19.46 -12.77
CA LYS A 157 -5.66 -20.37 -13.91
C LYS A 157 -5.03 -19.67 -15.12
N ASP A 158 -5.39 -18.40 -15.32
CA ASP A 158 -4.85 -17.53 -16.37
C ASP A 158 -4.08 -16.39 -15.68
N ALA A 159 -2.94 -16.74 -15.06
CA ALA A 159 -2.12 -15.82 -14.32
C ALA A 159 -1.59 -14.70 -15.25
N PRO A 160 -1.75 -13.42 -14.87
CA PRO A 160 -1.13 -12.33 -15.61
C PRO A 160 0.40 -12.36 -15.46
N ALA A 161 1.09 -11.48 -16.18
CA ALA A 161 2.49 -11.19 -15.88
C ALA A 161 2.62 -10.73 -14.41
N GLN A 162 3.72 -11.12 -13.78
CA GLN A 162 3.98 -10.69 -12.41
C GLN A 162 4.15 -9.15 -12.35
N PRO A 163 3.37 -8.44 -11.53
CA PRO A 163 3.51 -7.01 -11.36
C PRO A 163 4.81 -6.65 -10.64
N VAL A 164 5.31 -5.44 -10.87
CA VAL A 164 6.37 -4.84 -10.07
C VAL A 164 5.81 -4.48 -8.69
N VAL A 165 6.60 -4.60 -7.63
CA VAL A 165 6.18 -4.19 -6.29
C VAL A 165 6.89 -2.88 -5.91
N ALA A 166 6.12 -1.93 -5.41
CA ALA A 166 6.62 -0.69 -4.83
C ALA A 166 6.22 -0.64 -3.35
N PHE A 167 7.21 -0.74 -2.48
CA PHE A 167 7.03 -0.72 -1.03
C PHE A 167 7.18 0.71 -0.52
N TYR A 168 6.16 1.22 0.18
CA TYR A 168 6.23 2.45 0.97
C TYR A 168 6.61 2.15 2.42
N GLY A 169 6.95 3.19 3.21
CA GLY A 169 7.40 3.00 4.59
C GLY A 169 8.71 2.21 4.67
N THR A 170 9.63 2.47 3.76
CA THR A 170 10.88 1.71 3.63
C THR A 170 12.08 2.48 4.19
N ALA A 171 13.00 1.74 4.84
CA ALA A 171 14.29 2.28 5.26
C ALA A 171 15.36 2.25 4.14
N GLN A 172 15.08 1.59 3.01
CA GLN A 172 16.01 1.42 1.90
C GLN A 172 15.41 1.86 0.56
N PRO A 173 14.96 3.12 0.42
CA PRO A 173 14.36 3.58 -0.82
C PRO A 173 15.38 3.59 -1.95
N ASN A 174 14.95 3.13 -3.13
CA ASN A 174 15.71 3.23 -4.37
C ASN A 174 15.08 4.22 -5.36
N VAL A 175 13.85 4.68 -5.08
CA VAL A 175 13.13 5.68 -5.86
C VAL A 175 12.54 6.72 -4.91
N ARG A 176 12.65 8.00 -5.30
CA ARG A 176 11.97 9.13 -4.66
C ARG A 176 11.10 9.80 -5.69
N ILE A 177 9.80 9.80 -5.47
CA ILE A 177 8.83 10.39 -6.39
C ILE A 177 8.50 11.81 -5.91
N PRO A 178 8.80 12.86 -6.69
CA PRO A 178 8.40 14.21 -6.35
C PRO A 178 6.89 14.31 -6.18
N ALA A 179 6.44 14.75 -5.02
CA ALA A 179 5.03 14.88 -4.69
C ALA A 179 4.39 16.12 -5.33
N GLY A 180 5.15 17.21 -5.47
CA GLY A 180 4.71 18.43 -6.15
C GLY A 180 3.33 18.92 -5.67
N PRO A 181 2.40 19.24 -6.57
CA PRO A 181 1.08 19.73 -6.20
C PRO A 181 0.20 18.67 -5.51
N TYR A 182 0.57 17.40 -5.61
CA TYR A 182 -0.20 16.28 -5.02
C TYR A 182 0.02 16.14 -3.51
N TRP A 183 1.05 16.80 -2.93
CA TRP A 183 1.31 16.77 -1.49
C TRP A 183 0.13 17.28 -0.67
N GLN A 184 -0.49 18.36 -1.10
CA GLN A 184 -1.66 18.91 -0.42
C GLN A 184 -2.85 17.93 -0.50
N ARG A 185 -3.11 17.36 -1.69
CA ARG A 185 -4.21 16.40 -1.91
C ARG A 185 -4.03 15.13 -1.07
N LYS A 186 -2.80 14.64 -0.90
CA LYS A 186 -2.48 13.56 0.05
C LYS A 186 -2.99 13.89 1.44
N TRP A 187 -2.62 15.05 1.98
CA TRP A 187 -2.99 15.43 3.35
C TRP A 187 -4.48 15.71 3.51
N GLU A 188 -5.16 16.15 2.48
CA GLU A 188 -6.62 16.25 2.46
C GLU A 188 -7.28 14.86 2.51
N ALA A 189 -6.67 13.84 1.91
CA ALA A 189 -7.13 12.45 2.01
C ALA A 189 -6.85 11.87 3.40
N VAL A 190 -5.63 12.03 3.94
CA VAL A 190 -5.30 11.61 5.32
C VAL A 190 -6.25 12.24 6.34
N ALA A 191 -6.63 13.50 6.15
CA ALA A 191 -7.58 14.21 7.03
C ALA A 191 -9.01 13.61 7.03
N ARG A 192 -9.34 12.68 6.12
CA ARG A 192 -10.62 11.96 6.15
C ARG A 192 -10.68 10.92 7.26
N HIS A 193 -9.54 10.43 7.69
CA HIS A 193 -9.41 9.42 8.76
C HIS A 193 -9.48 10.08 10.14
N GLN A 194 -10.61 10.73 10.44
CA GLN A 194 -10.79 11.55 11.65
C GLN A 194 -10.73 10.74 12.95
N THR A 195 -11.14 9.47 12.89
CA THR A 195 -11.04 8.55 14.03
C THR A 195 -9.59 8.28 14.45
N GLN A 196 -8.64 8.39 13.50
CA GLN A 196 -7.22 8.14 13.72
C GLN A 196 -6.43 9.44 13.88
N PHE A 197 -6.79 10.46 13.11
CA PHE A 197 -6.06 11.73 13.04
C PHE A 197 -6.98 12.91 13.36
N PRO A 198 -7.33 13.12 14.64
CA PRO A 198 -7.95 14.37 15.04
C PRO A 198 -7.01 15.54 14.72
N PRO A 199 -7.50 16.79 14.63
CA PRO A 199 -6.75 17.93 14.08
C PRO A 199 -5.32 18.08 14.60
N ASP A 200 -5.10 17.94 15.91
CA ASP A 200 -3.76 18.08 16.52
C ASP A 200 -2.83 16.92 16.13
N ALA A 201 -3.33 15.69 16.08
CA ALA A 201 -2.57 14.53 15.65
C ALA A 201 -2.20 14.62 14.16
N LEU A 202 -3.13 15.10 13.31
CA LEU A 202 -2.89 15.34 11.90
C LEU A 202 -1.77 16.36 11.66
N ILE A 203 -1.77 17.48 12.41
CA ILE A 203 -0.72 18.50 12.32
C ILE A 203 0.64 17.89 12.66
N GLN A 204 0.73 17.11 13.74
CA GLN A 204 1.99 16.48 14.17
C GLN A 204 2.47 15.43 13.16
N LEU A 205 1.57 14.56 12.66
CA LEU A 205 1.90 13.55 11.65
C LEU A 205 2.41 14.22 10.37
N ARG A 206 1.72 15.26 9.92
CA ARG A 206 2.14 16.01 8.73
C ARG A 206 3.50 16.66 8.91
N ALA A 207 3.75 17.33 10.00
CA ALA A 207 5.04 17.98 10.30
C ALA A 207 6.18 16.95 10.35
N PHE A 208 5.94 15.77 10.94
CA PHE A 208 6.89 14.66 10.95
C PHE A 208 7.18 14.17 9.52
N ALA A 209 6.15 13.89 8.73
CA ALA A 209 6.30 13.43 7.34
C ALA A 209 7.03 14.47 6.47
N GLU A 210 6.73 15.77 6.63
CA GLU A 210 7.41 16.86 5.92
C GLU A 210 8.90 16.91 6.27
N SER A 211 9.26 16.69 7.54
CA SER A 211 10.67 16.65 7.96
C SER A 211 11.47 15.50 7.33
N MET A 212 10.80 14.37 7.01
CA MET A 212 11.43 13.19 6.42
C MET A 212 11.39 13.17 4.89
N SER A 213 10.51 13.98 4.30
CA SER A 213 10.20 13.96 2.86
C SER A 213 10.67 15.23 2.12
N GLN A 214 11.37 16.14 2.77
CA GLN A 214 11.83 17.37 2.15
C GLN A 214 13.09 17.12 1.33
N GLY A 215 13.06 17.49 0.03
CA GLY A 215 14.19 17.47 -0.90
C GLY A 215 14.46 18.85 -1.50
N GLU A 216 15.41 18.95 -2.42
CA GLU A 216 15.78 20.21 -3.09
C GLU A 216 14.62 20.79 -3.91
N GLU A 217 13.76 19.95 -4.49
CA GLU A 217 12.63 20.33 -5.36
C GLU A 217 11.28 20.30 -4.63
N GLY A 218 11.27 20.29 -3.29
CA GLY A 218 10.07 20.15 -2.47
C GLY A 218 9.91 18.76 -1.86
N PHE A 219 8.68 18.37 -1.53
CA PHE A 219 8.41 17.09 -0.88
C PHE A 219 8.44 15.92 -1.88
N PHE A 220 8.84 14.74 -1.40
CA PHE A 220 8.84 13.49 -2.15
C PHE A 220 8.26 12.35 -1.32
N GLU A 221 7.82 11.28 -2.00
CA GLU A 221 7.49 10.01 -1.38
C GLU A 221 8.57 8.98 -1.73
N PRO A 222 9.18 8.32 -0.72
CA PRO A 222 10.22 7.31 -0.94
C PRO A 222 9.61 5.92 -1.11
N PHE A 223 10.14 5.16 -2.09
CA PHE A 223 9.73 3.78 -2.35
C PHE A 223 10.93 2.86 -2.53
N LYS A 224 10.77 1.60 -2.13
CA LYS A 224 11.59 0.50 -2.60
C LYS A 224 10.84 -0.19 -3.74
N VAL A 225 11.29 0.01 -4.97
CA VAL A 225 10.66 -0.56 -6.18
C VAL A 225 11.47 -1.76 -6.63
N LEU A 226 10.83 -2.93 -6.68
CA LEU A 226 11.48 -4.19 -7.02
C LEU A 226 10.73 -4.92 -8.14
N HIS A 227 11.47 -5.29 -9.19
CA HIS A 227 10.99 -6.29 -10.13
C HIS A 227 10.85 -7.65 -9.41
N PRO A 228 9.83 -8.48 -9.70
CA PRO A 228 9.59 -9.77 -9.02
C PRO A 228 10.81 -10.69 -8.95
N PHE A 229 11.70 -10.64 -9.93
CA PHE A 229 12.97 -11.37 -9.93
C PHE A 229 13.82 -11.13 -8.67
N PHE A 230 13.73 -9.96 -8.06
CA PHE A 230 14.49 -9.62 -6.84
C PHE A 230 13.85 -10.11 -5.55
N LEU A 231 12.60 -10.56 -5.61
CA LEU A 231 11.88 -11.07 -4.43
C LEU A 231 12.20 -12.54 -4.10
N HIS A 232 13.02 -13.21 -4.92
CA HIS A 232 13.34 -14.62 -4.71
C HIS A 232 14.85 -14.88 -4.81
N PHE A 233 15.46 -15.27 -3.67
CA PHE A 233 16.86 -15.70 -3.55
C PHE A 233 17.88 -14.80 -4.26
N ASN A 234 17.71 -13.50 -4.14
CA ASN A 234 18.57 -12.55 -4.83
C ASN A 234 19.13 -11.50 -3.85
N PRO A 235 20.43 -11.62 -3.44
CA PRO A 235 21.04 -10.66 -2.51
C PRO A 235 21.18 -9.25 -3.12
N ALA A 236 21.12 -9.10 -4.45
CA ALA A 236 21.15 -7.80 -5.09
C ALA A 236 19.85 -6.97 -4.85
N ALA A 237 18.78 -7.56 -4.31
CA ALA A 237 17.56 -6.84 -3.95
C ALA A 237 17.81 -5.68 -2.96
N VAL A 238 18.83 -5.79 -2.12
CA VAL A 238 19.24 -4.71 -1.20
C VAL A 238 19.83 -3.52 -1.96
N LEU A 239 20.53 -3.80 -3.07
CA LEU A 239 21.24 -2.80 -3.88
C LEU A 239 20.40 -2.28 -5.07
N ALA A 240 19.33 -3.00 -5.42
CA ALA A 240 18.46 -2.70 -6.54
C ALA A 240 17.71 -1.39 -6.33
#